data_7f353a62d7e5c4ab9e5e9ac5da519fc3
#
_entry.id   7f353a62d7e5c4ab9e5e9ac5da519fc3
#
_cell.length_a   1.000
_cell.length_b   1.000
_cell.length_c   1.000
_cell.angle_alpha   90.00
_cell.angle_beta   90.00
_cell.angle_gamma   90.00
#
_symmetry.space_group_name_H-M   'P 1'
#
loop_
_entity.id
_entity.type
_entity.pdbx_description
1 polymer ?
#
loop_
_entity_poly.entity_id
_entity_poly.type
_entity_poly.pdbx_seq_one_letter_code
_entity_poly.pdbx_strand_id
1 'polypeptide(L)'
;MSEEMKALRKQLLRDERSGYDVLDAAQLAEMEAYCADYKAFLTNGKTERLSVREAVAAAEAKGFVPYRRGTELKAGDRVYTCNRGKGLMLAVMGRESLAEGVQIAAAHIDSPRLDLKPNPLYEDSGLAYFKTHYYGGIRKYQWVTIPLQLRGVVVKKDGSTVEVCIGEGEEPKLVITDLLPHLGGEQGKKPLSEAIPGETLNLLLGSCPIGDEDDKDRVKLHVMKRLHEKYGITESDFASAELEAVPAADAVDIGIDGSMIGSYGHDDRVGGYA
;
A
#
# COMPACT_ATOMS: atom_id res chain seq x y z
N MET A 1 24.59 -27.83 34.74
CA MET A 1 25.71 -27.02 34.20
C MET A 1 26.40 -26.39 35.38
N SER A 2 27.75 -26.57 35.50
CA SER A 2 28.51 -26.02 36.62
C SER A 2 28.52 -24.49 36.62
N GLU A 3 28.72 -23.86 37.78
CA GLU A 3 28.83 -22.40 37.88
C GLU A 3 29.96 -21.83 37.03
N GLU A 4 31.06 -22.55 36.94
CA GLU A 4 32.21 -22.23 36.08
C GLU A 4 31.80 -22.16 34.57
N MET A 5 31.02 -23.12 34.12
CA MET A 5 30.51 -23.12 32.73
C MET A 5 29.48 -22.00 32.49
N LYS A 6 28.67 -21.64 33.47
CA LYS A 6 27.78 -20.49 33.36
C LYS A 6 28.56 -19.17 33.22
N ALA A 7 29.58 -19.01 34.05
CA ALA A 7 30.48 -17.85 34.05
C ALA A 7 31.21 -17.74 32.70
N LEU A 8 31.77 -18.86 32.19
CA LEU A 8 32.45 -18.92 30.90
C LEU A 8 31.49 -18.57 29.73
N ARG A 9 30.25 -19.09 29.75
CA ARG A 9 29.25 -18.74 28.74
C ARG A 9 28.92 -17.24 28.76
N LYS A 10 28.73 -16.66 29.95
CA LYS A 10 28.43 -15.23 30.10
C LYS A 10 29.60 -14.35 29.61
N GLN A 11 30.84 -14.82 29.73
CA GLN A 11 32.01 -14.09 29.28
C GLN A 11 32.24 -14.19 27.76
N LEU A 12 31.94 -15.35 27.16
CA LEU A 12 32.34 -15.63 25.78
C LEU A 12 31.20 -15.58 24.79
N LEU A 13 29.97 -15.77 25.21
CA LEU A 13 28.83 -15.80 24.32
C LEU A 13 28.00 -14.50 24.45
N ARG A 14 27.40 -14.10 23.33
CA ARG A 14 26.45 -12.98 23.32
C ARG A 14 25.27 -13.29 24.24
N ASP A 15 24.89 -12.33 25.05
CA ASP A 15 23.67 -12.39 25.86
C ASP A 15 22.45 -12.08 24.96
N GLU A 16 21.79 -13.12 24.50
CA GLU A 16 20.59 -13.00 23.66
C GLU A 16 19.36 -12.91 24.55
N ARG A 17 18.87 -11.66 24.73
CA ARG A 17 17.63 -11.38 25.46
C ARG A 17 16.60 -10.77 24.50
N SER A 18 15.35 -11.09 24.72
CA SER A 18 14.22 -10.40 24.08
C SER A 18 14.18 -8.93 24.50
N GLY A 19 13.64 -8.07 23.64
CA GLY A 19 13.31 -6.70 24.01
C GLY A 19 12.37 -6.67 25.24
N TYR A 20 11.45 -7.59 25.32
CA TYR A 20 10.54 -7.74 26.47
C TYR A 20 11.23 -8.04 27.81
N ASP A 21 12.43 -8.62 27.78
CA ASP A 21 13.21 -8.91 28.99
C ASP A 21 14.02 -7.72 29.50
N VAL A 22 14.18 -6.67 28.66
CA VAL A 22 15.07 -5.54 28.96
C VAL A 22 14.36 -4.19 29.04
N LEU A 23 13.17 -4.07 28.46
CA LEU A 23 12.35 -2.87 28.51
C LEU A 23 11.59 -2.78 29.83
N ASP A 24 11.55 -1.59 30.41
CA ASP A 24 10.68 -1.31 31.56
C ASP A 24 9.23 -1.06 31.14
N ALA A 25 8.34 -0.92 32.11
CA ALA A 25 6.91 -0.73 31.81
C ALA A 25 6.59 0.56 31.05
N ALA A 26 7.37 1.62 31.24
CA ALA A 26 7.19 2.88 30.52
C ALA A 26 7.64 2.74 29.06
N GLN A 27 8.76 2.08 28.83
CA GLN A 27 9.28 1.79 27.48
C GLN A 27 8.37 0.83 26.71
N LEU A 28 7.78 -0.16 27.41
CA LEU A 28 6.78 -1.04 26.78
C LEU A 28 5.53 -0.26 26.36
N ALA A 29 5.04 0.66 27.20
CA ALA A 29 3.90 1.51 26.84
C ALA A 29 4.21 2.45 25.66
N GLU A 30 5.43 2.99 25.58
CA GLU A 30 5.88 3.80 24.45
C GLU A 30 5.96 2.96 23.15
N MET A 31 6.48 1.75 23.25
CA MET A 31 6.52 0.79 22.13
C MET A 31 5.11 0.49 21.60
N GLU A 32 4.16 0.22 22.51
CA GLU A 32 2.76 -0.06 22.11
C GLU A 32 2.11 1.15 21.42
N ALA A 33 2.35 2.37 21.93
CA ALA A 33 1.86 3.60 21.30
C ALA A 33 2.47 3.79 19.89
N TYR A 34 3.78 3.58 19.74
CA TYR A 34 4.46 3.61 18.45
C TYR A 34 3.89 2.59 17.46
N CYS A 35 3.66 1.36 17.95
CA CYS A 35 3.06 0.29 17.12
C CYS A 35 1.63 0.62 16.68
N ALA A 36 0.83 1.27 17.55
CA ALA A 36 -0.51 1.72 17.21
C ALA A 36 -0.49 2.77 16.10
N ASP A 37 0.38 3.78 16.20
CA ASP A 37 0.56 4.82 15.17
C ASP A 37 1.08 4.22 13.86
N TYR A 38 2.01 3.28 13.93
CA TYR A 38 2.53 2.58 12.75
C TYR A 38 1.45 1.74 12.05
N LYS A 39 0.59 1.03 12.79
CA LYS A 39 -0.56 0.31 12.21
C LYS A 39 -1.51 1.28 11.49
N ALA A 40 -1.78 2.44 12.07
CA ALA A 40 -2.60 3.47 11.44
C ALA A 40 -1.96 3.97 10.13
N PHE A 41 -0.65 4.25 10.14
CA PHE A 41 0.10 4.64 8.94
C PHE A 41 0.03 3.57 7.84
N LEU A 42 0.22 2.29 8.16
CA LEU A 42 0.14 1.19 7.19
C LEU A 42 -1.28 1.02 6.62
N THR A 43 -2.30 1.16 7.46
CA THR A 43 -3.72 1.06 7.06
C THR A 43 -4.10 2.18 6.10
N ASN A 44 -3.70 3.41 6.39
CA ASN A 44 -4.04 4.59 5.59
C ASN A 44 -3.12 4.77 4.38
N GLY A 45 -1.84 4.43 4.52
CA GLY A 45 -0.79 4.67 3.55
C GLY A 45 -0.57 3.52 2.55
N LYS A 46 -1.62 2.91 2.00
CA LYS A 46 -1.52 1.70 1.15
C LYS A 46 -0.88 1.91 -0.23
N THR A 47 -0.79 3.14 -0.69
CA THR A 47 -0.07 3.52 -1.93
C THR A 47 0.95 4.60 -1.62
N GLU A 48 1.89 4.87 -2.54
CA GLU A 48 2.87 5.93 -2.31
C GLU A 48 2.24 7.32 -2.14
N ARG A 49 1.12 7.62 -2.84
CA ARG A 49 0.36 8.86 -2.64
C ARG A 49 -0.24 8.96 -1.24
N LEU A 50 -0.83 7.87 -0.79
CA LEU A 50 -1.42 7.80 0.54
C LEU A 50 -0.34 7.86 1.61
N SER A 51 0.79 7.16 1.44
CA SER A 51 1.93 7.22 2.36
C SER A 51 2.51 8.63 2.47
N VAL A 52 2.67 9.34 1.35
CA VAL A 52 3.12 10.75 1.36
C VAL A 52 2.12 11.63 2.09
N ARG A 53 0.82 11.43 1.89
CA ARG A 53 -0.24 12.19 2.57
C ARG A 53 -0.18 12.01 4.09
N GLU A 54 -0.07 10.77 4.56
CA GLU A 54 0.08 10.46 5.99
C GLU A 54 1.39 11.04 6.56
N ALA A 55 2.50 10.91 5.83
CA ALA A 55 3.79 11.44 6.25
C ALA A 55 3.80 12.98 6.31
N VAL A 56 3.14 13.66 5.37
CA VAL A 56 2.97 15.12 5.42
C VAL A 56 2.17 15.53 6.63
N ALA A 57 1.03 14.88 6.89
CA ALA A 57 0.21 15.18 8.07
C ALA A 57 0.99 14.98 9.38
N ALA A 58 1.77 13.89 9.49
CA ALA A 58 2.63 13.64 10.64
C ALA A 58 3.75 14.70 10.79
N ALA A 59 4.35 15.13 9.67
CA ALA A 59 5.37 16.16 9.66
C ALA A 59 4.81 17.53 10.08
N GLU A 60 3.64 17.92 9.55
CA GLU A 60 2.98 19.18 9.91
C GLU A 60 2.59 19.20 11.39
N ALA A 61 2.13 18.09 11.95
CA ALA A 61 1.88 17.95 13.40
C ALA A 61 3.15 18.15 14.25
N LYS A 62 4.34 17.89 13.68
CA LYS A 62 5.66 18.13 14.29
C LYS A 62 6.27 19.49 13.93
N GLY A 63 5.50 20.38 13.30
CA GLY A 63 5.91 21.76 12.99
C GLY A 63 6.71 21.92 11.70
N PHE A 64 6.70 20.95 10.81
CA PHE A 64 7.23 21.14 9.46
C PHE A 64 6.27 21.99 8.62
N VAL A 65 6.83 22.83 7.77
CA VAL A 65 6.07 23.70 6.86
C VAL A 65 6.52 23.49 5.41
N PRO A 66 5.65 23.71 4.41
CA PRO A 66 6.02 23.60 3.01
C PRO A 66 7.14 24.57 2.65
N TYR A 67 8.22 24.06 2.07
CA TYR A 67 9.32 24.89 1.56
C TYR A 67 8.90 25.60 0.28
N ARG A 68 9.17 26.90 0.23
CA ARG A 68 9.04 27.72 -0.98
C ARG A 68 10.44 28.15 -1.44
N ARG A 69 10.74 27.93 -2.71
CA ARG A 69 12.03 28.33 -3.28
C ARG A 69 12.29 29.82 -3.03
N GLY A 70 13.47 30.13 -2.52
CA GLY A 70 13.87 31.50 -2.17
C GLY A 70 13.53 31.91 -0.74
N THR A 71 12.89 31.05 0.06
CA THR A 71 12.73 31.30 1.50
C THR A 71 14.09 31.17 2.19
N GLU A 72 14.47 32.21 2.94
CA GLU A 72 15.63 32.14 3.82
C GLU A 72 15.35 31.25 5.00
N LEU A 73 16.20 30.26 5.24
CA LEU A 73 16.07 29.29 6.30
C LEU A 73 17.09 29.51 7.40
N LYS A 74 16.72 29.27 8.64
CA LYS A 74 17.53 29.39 9.85
C LYS A 74 17.73 28.07 10.52
N ALA A 75 18.77 27.95 11.35
CA ALA A 75 18.99 26.74 12.15
C ALA A 75 17.76 26.39 13.01
N GLY A 76 17.32 25.17 12.95
CA GLY A 76 16.12 24.66 13.61
C GLY A 76 14.84 24.71 12.79
N ASP A 77 14.83 25.40 11.64
CA ASP A 77 13.67 25.40 10.73
C ASP A 77 13.39 23.99 10.22
N ARG A 78 12.12 23.63 10.21
CA ARG A 78 11.60 22.34 9.73
C ARG A 78 10.79 22.60 8.48
N VAL A 79 11.25 22.07 7.37
CA VAL A 79 10.59 22.27 6.07
C VAL A 79 10.41 20.95 5.33
N TYR A 80 9.42 20.90 4.45
CA TYR A 80 9.25 19.79 3.55
C TYR A 80 8.96 20.22 2.12
N THR A 81 9.26 19.35 1.17
CA THR A 81 8.82 19.46 -0.22
C THR A 81 8.22 18.15 -0.68
N CYS A 82 7.09 18.25 -1.38
CA CYS A 82 6.38 17.12 -1.95
C CYS A 82 6.52 17.14 -3.48
N ASN A 83 7.01 16.04 -4.05
CA ASN A 83 7.13 15.90 -5.50
C ASN A 83 5.95 15.10 -6.05
N ARG A 84 5.06 15.76 -6.77
CA ARG A 84 3.90 15.16 -7.48
C ARG A 84 2.96 14.34 -6.57
N GLY A 85 2.98 14.55 -5.26
CA GLY A 85 2.22 13.76 -4.29
C GLY A 85 2.73 12.33 -4.08
N LYS A 86 3.92 11.97 -4.58
CA LYS A 86 4.47 10.60 -4.55
C LYS A 86 5.86 10.51 -3.92
N GLY A 87 6.53 11.62 -3.74
CA GLY A 87 7.81 11.70 -3.07
C GLY A 87 7.82 12.83 -2.07
N LEU A 88 8.43 12.62 -0.93
CA LEU A 88 8.52 13.57 0.17
C LEU A 88 10.00 13.74 0.57
N MET A 89 10.40 14.97 0.80
CA MET A 89 11.67 15.29 1.44
C MET A 89 11.37 16.18 2.65
N LEU A 90 11.86 15.80 3.80
CA LEU A 90 11.83 16.58 5.04
C LEU A 90 13.24 17.06 5.35
N ALA A 91 13.38 18.27 5.85
CA ALA A 91 14.66 18.82 6.27
C ALA A 91 14.52 19.57 7.60
N VAL A 92 15.46 19.33 8.49
CA VAL A 92 15.70 20.16 9.68
C VAL A 92 17.01 20.89 9.46
N MET A 93 16.98 22.21 9.49
CA MET A 93 18.16 23.02 9.22
C MET A 93 19.14 22.94 10.37
N GLY A 94 20.37 22.55 10.06
CA GLY A 94 21.49 22.53 11.01
C GLY A 94 22.01 23.92 11.33
N ARG A 95 23.00 23.99 12.23
CA ARG A 95 23.71 25.21 12.58
C ARG A 95 24.87 25.49 11.64
N GLU A 96 25.49 24.43 11.12
CA GLU A 96 26.61 24.51 10.20
C GLU A 96 26.13 24.69 8.75
N SER A 97 27.01 25.19 7.91
CA SER A 97 26.76 25.33 6.48
C SER A 97 26.47 23.96 5.83
N LEU A 98 25.56 23.91 4.86
CA LEU A 98 25.33 22.70 4.04
C LEU A 98 26.62 22.28 3.29
N ALA A 99 27.59 23.16 3.10
CA ALA A 99 28.88 22.83 2.51
C ALA A 99 29.76 21.94 3.41
N GLU A 100 29.50 21.94 4.73
CA GLU A 100 30.19 21.07 5.69
C GLU A 100 29.60 19.64 5.71
N GLY A 101 28.46 19.44 5.06
CA GLY A 101 27.80 18.14 4.92
C GLY A 101 26.38 18.10 5.43
N VAL A 102 25.72 16.98 5.15
CA VAL A 102 24.36 16.69 5.58
C VAL A 102 24.26 15.24 6.02
N GLN A 103 23.34 14.95 6.94
CA GLN A 103 22.90 13.57 7.23
C GLN A 103 21.63 13.31 6.45
N ILE A 104 21.60 12.20 5.72
CA ILE A 104 20.45 11.80 4.91
C ILE A 104 19.99 10.40 5.36
N ALA A 105 18.71 10.29 5.74
CA ALA A 105 18.01 9.02 5.82
C ALA A 105 17.05 8.93 4.63
N ALA A 106 17.07 7.82 3.90
CA ALA A 106 16.23 7.63 2.72
C ALA A 106 15.64 6.23 2.73
N ALA A 107 14.37 6.14 2.35
CA ALA A 107 13.66 4.88 2.14
C ALA A 107 12.69 5.03 0.96
N HIS A 108 12.40 3.94 0.26
CA HIS A 108 11.27 3.94 -0.65
C HIS A 108 9.97 3.58 0.11
N ILE A 109 8.82 4.00 -0.42
CA ILE A 109 7.50 3.83 0.21
C ILE A 109 6.49 3.13 -0.71
N ASP A 110 6.88 2.83 -1.94
CA ASP A 110 6.10 2.00 -2.84
C ASP A 110 6.22 0.52 -2.42
N SER A 111 5.16 -0.23 -2.66
CA SER A 111 5.09 -1.67 -2.39
C SER A 111 4.53 -2.38 -3.62
N PRO A 112 4.81 -3.68 -3.80
CA PRO A 112 4.24 -4.44 -4.91
C PRO A 112 2.71 -4.35 -4.94
N ARG A 113 2.14 -4.13 -6.13
CA ARG A 113 0.72 -3.89 -6.36
C ARG A 113 0.29 -4.31 -7.75
N LEU A 114 -0.98 -4.10 -8.08
CA LEU A 114 -1.51 -4.30 -9.44
C LEU A 114 -1.99 -2.96 -9.99
N ASP A 115 -1.31 -2.45 -11.01
CA ASP A 115 -1.70 -1.24 -11.73
C ASP A 115 -2.74 -1.58 -12.79
N LEU A 116 -3.76 -0.74 -12.99
CA LEU A 116 -4.68 -0.90 -14.12
C LEU A 116 -3.96 -0.60 -15.43
N LYS A 117 -4.25 -1.39 -16.47
CA LYS A 117 -3.82 -1.10 -17.85
C LYS A 117 -4.58 0.13 -18.40
N PRO A 118 -4.05 0.84 -19.41
CA PRO A 118 -4.70 2.05 -19.96
C PRO A 118 -6.12 1.84 -20.51
N ASN A 119 -6.45 0.63 -20.95
CA ASN A 119 -7.79 0.22 -21.39
C ASN A 119 -8.20 -1.03 -20.58
N PRO A 120 -8.56 -0.85 -19.28
CA PRO A 120 -8.64 -1.98 -18.39
C PRO A 120 -9.98 -2.71 -18.45
N LEU A 121 -11.08 -2.02 -18.76
CA LEU A 121 -12.43 -2.53 -18.59
C LEU A 121 -12.88 -3.41 -19.74
N TYR A 122 -13.28 -4.63 -19.43
CA TYR A 122 -13.86 -5.57 -20.41
C TYR A 122 -14.93 -6.43 -19.75
N GLU A 123 -15.76 -7.04 -20.60
CA GLU A 123 -16.74 -8.05 -20.18
C GLU A 123 -16.38 -9.38 -20.84
N ASP A 124 -16.49 -10.45 -20.07
CA ASP A 124 -16.34 -11.82 -20.54
C ASP A 124 -17.27 -12.73 -19.73
N SER A 125 -17.98 -13.61 -20.44
CA SER A 125 -18.87 -14.62 -19.84
C SER A 125 -19.89 -14.02 -18.85
N GLY A 126 -20.39 -12.80 -19.14
CA GLY A 126 -21.37 -12.10 -18.30
C GLY A 126 -20.77 -11.50 -17.00
N LEU A 127 -19.47 -11.33 -16.95
CA LEU A 127 -18.74 -10.73 -15.85
C LEU A 127 -17.89 -9.56 -16.34
N ALA A 128 -17.86 -8.48 -15.59
CA ALA A 128 -16.99 -7.33 -15.87
C ALA A 128 -15.69 -7.43 -15.07
N TYR A 129 -14.60 -7.06 -15.72
CA TYR A 129 -13.26 -7.13 -15.16
C TYR A 129 -12.44 -5.88 -15.48
N PHE A 130 -11.45 -5.58 -14.60
CA PHE A 130 -10.31 -4.73 -14.94
C PHE A 130 -9.07 -5.56 -15.23
N LYS A 131 -8.43 -5.30 -16.39
CA LYS A 131 -7.09 -5.81 -16.69
C LYS A 131 -6.04 -5.08 -15.90
N THR A 132 -5.13 -5.85 -15.31
CA THR A 132 -4.04 -5.30 -14.50
C THR A 132 -2.67 -5.66 -15.08
N HIS A 133 -1.67 -4.97 -14.57
CA HIS A 133 -0.26 -5.28 -14.70
C HIS A 133 0.37 -5.23 -13.31
N TYR A 134 1.09 -6.25 -12.91
CA TYR A 134 1.74 -6.24 -11.60
C TYR A 134 2.99 -5.37 -11.60
N TYR A 135 3.19 -4.65 -10.51
CA TYR A 135 4.35 -3.83 -10.23
C TYR A 135 5.18 -4.45 -9.12
N GLY A 136 6.52 -4.46 -9.31
CA GLY A 136 7.46 -4.97 -8.33
C GLY A 136 7.54 -6.50 -8.26
N GLY A 137 8.24 -7.01 -7.26
CA GLY A 137 8.47 -8.42 -7.04
C GLY A 137 7.31 -9.11 -6.34
N ILE A 138 6.19 -9.38 -7.03
CA ILE A 138 5.04 -10.03 -6.41
C ILE A 138 5.11 -11.56 -6.47
N ARG A 139 4.59 -12.22 -5.43
CA ARG A 139 4.24 -13.64 -5.44
C ARG A 139 2.77 -13.78 -5.85
N LYS A 140 2.51 -14.04 -7.12
CA LYS A 140 1.18 -13.98 -7.75
C LYS A 140 0.11 -14.81 -7.01
N TYR A 141 0.49 -15.96 -6.44
CA TYR A 141 -0.42 -16.82 -5.69
C TYR A 141 -0.98 -16.16 -4.41
N GLN A 142 -0.31 -15.14 -3.87
CA GLN A 142 -0.80 -14.41 -2.68
C GLN A 142 -1.88 -13.38 -3.01
N TRP A 143 -2.12 -13.10 -4.28
CA TRP A 143 -3.03 -12.06 -4.75
C TRP A 143 -4.39 -12.57 -5.20
N VAL A 144 -4.51 -13.87 -5.43
CA VAL A 144 -5.80 -14.50 -5.77
C VAL A 144 -6.62 -14.76 -4.52
N THR A 145 -7.94 -14.65 -4.66
CA THR A 145 -8.95 -14.93 -3.61
C THR A 145 -8.92 -14.01 -2.38
N ILE A 146 -8.00 -13.06 -2.29
CA ILE A 146 -8.01 -12.08 -1.21
C ILE A 146 -8.85 -10.84 -1.58
N PRO A 147 -9.50 -10.18 -0.58
CA PRO A 147 -10.16 -8.90 -0.81
C PRO A 147 -9.17 -7.82 -1.20
N LEU A 148 -9.48 -7.11 -2.29
CA LEU A 148 -8.69 -5.99 -2.81
C LEU A 148 -9.52 -4.72 -2.82
N GLN A 149 -8.83 -3.57 -2.73
CA GLN A 149 -9.37 -2.24 -2.95
C GLN A 149 -8.62 -1.58 -4.10
N LEU A 150 -9.28 -0.63 -4.78
CA LEU A 150 -8.70 0.17 -5.84
C LEU A 150 -8.52 1.61 -5.35
N ARG A 151 -7.31 2.13 -5.48
CA ARG A 151 -6.91 3.46 -5.05
C ARG A 151 -6.21 4.20 -6.18
N GLY A 152 -6.28 5.51 -6.16
CA GLY A 152 -5.49 6.36 -7.03
C GLY A 152 -6.23 7.57 -7.54
N VAL A 153 -5.80 8.07 -8.70
CA VAL A 153 -6.32 9.31 -9.28
C VAL A 153 -6.59 9.16 -10.76
N VAL A 154 -7.57 9.89 -11.24
CA VAL A 154 -7.90 10.03 -12.66
C VAL A 154 -7.80 11.50 -13.02
N VAL A 155 -7.00 11.84 -14.04
CA VAL A 155 -6.93 13.20 -14.58
C VAL A 155 -7.86 13.28 -15.78
N LYS A 156 -8.91 14.10 -15.68
CA LYS A 156 -9.91 14.27 -16.75
C LYS A 156 -9.42 15.22 -17.83
N LYS A 157 -10.10 15.23 -18.98
CA LYS A 157 -9.77 16.09 -20.14
C LYS A 157 -9.74 17.59 -19.83
N ASP A 158 -10.52 18.03 -18.85
CA ASP A 158 -10.54 19.44 -18.41
C ASP A 158 -9.38 19.79 -17.45
N GLY A 159 -8.48 18.82 -17.18
CA GLY A 159 -7.37 18.96 -16.25
C GLY A 159 -7.74 18.77 -14.77
N SER A 160 -8.99 18.55 -14.45
CA SER A 160 -9.41 18.21 -13.09
C SER A 160 -8.96 16.81 -12.70
N THR A 161 -8.60 16.63 -11.43
CA THR A 161 -8.19 15.34 -10.87
C THR A 161 -9.27 14.82 -9.94
N VAL A 162 -9.61 13.54 -10.10
CA VAL A 162 -10.58 12.83 -9.25
C VAL A 162 -9.83 11.75 -8.49
N GLU A 163 -9.94 11.75 -7.16
CA GLU A 163 -9.46 10.66 -6.32
C GLU A 163 -10.46 9.50 -6.37
N VAL A 164 -9.96 8.29 -6.66
CA VAL A 164 -10.76 7.07 -6.72
C VAL A 164 -10.43 6.19 -5.52
N CYS A 165 -11.50 5.77 -4.84
CA CYS A 165 -11.44 4.85 -3.73
C CYS A 165 -12.61 3.86 -3.83
N ILE A 166 -12.32 2.58 -4.08
CA ILE A 166 -13.29 1.51 -4.17
C ILE A 166 -12.84 0.38 -3.25
N GLY A 167 -13.74 -0.09 -2.40
CA GLY A 167 -13.46 -1.21 -1.51
C GLY A 167 -12.86 -0.81 -0.16
N GLU A 168 -12.99 0.45 0.28
CA GLU A 168 -12.61 0.89 1.62
C GLU A 168 -13.71 0.55 2.64
N GLY A 169 -13.30 0.35 3.90
CA GLY A 169 -14.24 0.10 5.00
C GLY A 169 -15.24 -1.01 4.67
N GLU A 170 -16.51 -0.73 4.75
CA GLU A 170 -17.62 -1.66 4.47
C GLU A 170 -18.03 -1.71 2.98
N GLU A 171 -17.40 -0.95 2.10
CA GLU A 171 -17.69 -1.02 0.67
C GLU A 171 -17.40 -2.42 0.11
N PRO A 172 -18.14 -2.86 -0.94
CA PRO A 172 -17.86 -4.10 -1.65
C PRO A 172 -16.41 -4.16 -2.14
N LYS A 173 -15.74 -5.27 -1.87
CA LYS A 173 -14.34 -5.49 -2.25
C LYS A 173 -14.23 -6.02 -3.67
N LEU A 174 -13.08 -5.83 -4.29
CA LEU A 174 -12.67 -6.47 -5.53
C LEU A 174 -11.93 -7.77 -5.19
N VAL A 175 -11.88 -8.69 -6.15
CA VAL A 175 -11.17 -9.96 -5.98
C VAL A 175 -10.62 -10.43 -7.31
N ILE A 176 -9.51 -11.15 -7.28
CA ILE A 176 -9.03 -11.97 -8.39
C ILE A 176 -9.50 -13.40 -8.12
N THR A 177 -10.29 -13.94 -9.03
CA THR A 177 -10.82 -15.31 -8.90
C THR A 177 -9.73 -16.35 -9.14
N ASP A 178 -9.88 -17.51 -8.53
CA ASP A 178 -9.04 -18.69 -8.78
C ASP A 178 -9.90 -19.93 -8.98
N LEU A 179 -9.31 -21.00 -9.50
CA LEU A 179 -9.98 -22.26 -9.74
C LEU A 179 -10.10 -23.08 -8.45
N LEU A 180 -11.25 -23.67 -8.24
CA LEU A 180 -11.43 -24.69 -7.21
C LEU A 180 -10.66 -25.99 -7.58
N PRO A 181 -10.32 -26.88 -6.62
CA PRO A 181 -9.48 -28.04 -6.87
C PRO A 181 -9.96 -28.96 -8.00
N HIS A 182 -11.28 -29.11 -8.15
CA HIS A 182 -11.86 -29.96 -9.19
C HIS A 182 -11.63 -29.46 -10.62
N LEU A 183 -11.45 -28.16 -10.79
CA LEU A 183 -11.16 -27.51 -12.09
C LEU A 183 -9.69 -27.16 -12.24
N GLY A 184 -8.95 -27.04 -11.12
CA GLY A 184 -7.55 -26.62 -11.07
C GLY A 184 -6.52 -27.73 -11.26
N GLY A 185 -6.91 -28.94 -11.71
CA GLY A 185 -6.01 -30.09 -11.81
C GLY A 185 -4.78 -29.85 -12.68
N GLU A 186 -4.92 -29.16 -13.82
CA GLU A 186 -3.78 -28.82 -14.67
C GLU A 186 -2.96 -27.65 -14.12
N GLN A 187 -3.60 -26.69 -13.45
CA GLN A 187 -2.93 -25.58 -12.75
C GLN A 187 -2.02 -26.14 -11.62
N GLY A 188 -2.53 -27.12 -10.86
CA GLY A 188 -1.82 -27.73 -9.73
C GLY A 188 -0.58 -28.54 -10.11
N LYS A 189 -0.41 -28.91 -11.40
CA LYS A 189 0.79 -29.58 -11.92
C LYS A 189 1.91 -28.64 -12.30
N LYS A 190 1.63 -27.33 -12.41
CA LYS A 190 2.60 -26.31 -12.84
C LYS A 190 3.51 -25.90 -11.70
N PRO A 191 4.74 -25.47 -12.00
CA PRO A 191 5.58 -24.78 -11.02
C PRO A 191 4.82 -23.56 -10.43
N LEU A 192 5.05 -23.25 -9.17
CA LEU A 192 4.37 -22.15 -8.47
C LEU A 192 4.48 -20.80 -9.21
N SER A 193 5.61 -20.56 -9.88
CA SER A 193 5.85 -19.35 -10.69
C SER A 193 4.94 -19.24 -11.92
N GLU A 194 4.40 -20.37 -12.40
CA GLU A 194 3.61 -20.49 -13.63
C GLU A 194 2.14 -20.84 -13.35
N ALA A 195 1.84 -21.33 -12.15
CA ALA A 195 0.48 -21.76 -11.77
C ALA A 195 -0.52 -20.61 -11.90
N ILE A 196 -0.10 -19.38 -11.61
CA ILE A 196 -0.90 -18.17 -11.77
C ILE A 196 -0.15 -17.23 -12.73
N PRO A 197 -0.57 -17.16 -14.00
CA PRO A 197 0.02 -16.23 -14.97
C PRO A 197 -0.27 -14.76 -14.60
N GLY A 198 0.69 -13.86 -14.84
CA GLY A 198 0.49 -12.43 -14.54
C GLY A 198 -0.68 -11.80 -15.31
N GLU A 199 -0.91 -12.23 -16.56
CA GLU A 199 -2.01 -11.73 -17.39
C GLU A 199 -3.41 -12.18 -16.93
N THR A 200 -3.51 -13.11 -15.97
CA THR A 200 -4.79 -13.55 -15.39
C THR A 200 -5.14 -12.85 -14.08
N LEU A 201 -4.27 -11.97 -13.58
CA LEU A 201 -4.52 -11.19 -12.37
C LEU A 201 -5.52 -10.04 -12.63
N ASN A 202 -6.71 -10.38 -13.12
CA ASN A 202 -7.75 -9.41 -13.47
C ASN A 202 -8.76 -9.28 -12.32
N LEU A 203 -9.14 -8.04 -12.02
CA LEU A 203 -10.06 -7.74 -10.91
C LEU A 203 -11.50 -7.96 -11.35
N LEU A 204 -12.22 -8.82 -10.67
CA LEU A 204 -13.67 -8.98 -10.85
C LEU A 204 -14.40 -7.77 -10.26
N LEU A 205 -15.28 -7.16 -11.08
CA LEU A 205 -16.01 -5.93 -10.76
C LEU A 205 -17.50 -6.17 -10.50
N GLY A 206 -18.10 -7.12 -11.22
CA GLY A 206 -19.52 -7.37 -11.09
C GLY A 206 -20.08 -8.33 -12.14
N SER A 207 -21.35 -8.67 -11.96
CA SER A 207 -22.09 -9.63 -12.80
C SER A 207 -23.52 -9.16 -13.11
N CYS A 208 -23.94 -7.99 -12.63
CA CYS A 208 -25.32 -7.52 -12.82
C CYS A 208 -25.44 -6.76 -14.16
N PRO A 209 -26.23 -7.26 -15.14
CA PRO A 209 -26.44 -6.59 -16.40
C PRO A 209 -27.48 -5.46 -16.29
N ILE A 210 -27.40 -4.50 -17.21
CA ILE A 210 -28.45 -3.50 -17.49
C ILE A 210 -28.80 -3.50 -18.97
N GLY A 211 -29.92 -2.87 -19.35
CA GLY A 211 -30.41 -2.87 -20.74
C GLY A 211 -31.20 -4.13 -21.11
N ASP A 212 -31.48 -4.26 -22.39
CA ASP A 212 -32.26 -5.39 -22.93
C ASP A 212 -31.38 -6.62 -23.16
N GLU A 213 -31.96 -7.82 -23.29
CA GLU A 213 -31.22 -9.08 -23.41
C GLU A 213 -30.32 -9.13 -24.65
N ASP A 214 -30.72 -8.43 -25.72
CA ASP A 214 -29.97 -8.39 -26.99
C ASP A 214 -28.82 -7.36 -27.00
N ASP A 215 -28.70 -6.54 -25.96
CA ASP A 215 -27.62 -5.54 -25.85
C ASP A 215 -26.27 -6.22 -25.57
N LYS A 216 -25.18 -5.57 -26.04
CA LYS A 216 -23.80 -6.01 -25.76
C LYS A 216 -23.23 -5.31 -24.54
N ASP A 217 -22.23 -5.94 -23.92
CA ASP A 217 -21.45 -5.35 -22.82
C ASP A 217 -22.32 -4.80 -21.67
N ARG A 218 -23.39 -5.47 -21.33
CA ARG A 218 -24.42 -5.02 -20.36
C ARG A 218 -23.89 -4.86 -18.95
N VAL A 219 -23.01 -5.77 -18.52
CA VAL A 219 -22.38 -5.73 -17.19
C VAL A 219 -21.29 -4.65 -17.18
N LYS A 220 -20.49 -4.58 -18.24
CA LYS A 220 -19.49 -3.52 -18.43
C LYS A 220 -20.15 -2.12 -18.39
N LEU A 221 -21.28 -1.96 -19.08
CA LEU A 221 -22.04 -0.71 -19.08
C LEU A 221 -22.55 -0.37 -17.69
N HIS A 222 -23.04 -1.35 -16.93
CA HIS A 222 -23.48 -1.14 -15.55
C HIS A 222 -22.35 -0.66 -14.65
N VAL A 223 -21.19 -1.33 -14.73
CA VAL A 223 -20.00 -0.93 -13.98
C VAL A 223 -19.59 0.50 -14.34
N MET A 224 -19.52 0.84 -15.64
CA MET A 224 -19.21 2.20 -16.07
C MET A 224 -20.22 3.24 -15.57
N LYS A 225 -21.51 2.91 -15.59
CA LYS A 225 -22.56 3.77 -15.03
C LYS A 225 -22.30 4.06 -13.55
N ARG A 226 -21.99 3.03 -12.74
CA ARG A 226 -21.68 3.20 -11.31
C ARG A 226 -20.43 4.07 -11.09
N LEU A 227 -19.38 3.87 -11.90
CA LEU A 227 -18.17 4.67 -11.82
C LEU A 227 -18.42 6.13 -12.24
N HIS A 228 -19.26 6.34 -13.26
CA HIS A 228 -19.64 7.67 -13.69
C HIS A 228 -20.48 8.39 -12.62
N GLU A 229 -21.45 7.72 -12.03
CA GLU A 229 -22.29 8.27 -10.96
C GLU A 229 -21.48 8.67 -9.72
N LYS A 230 -20.46 7.87 -9.34
CA LYS A 230 -19.64 8.13 -8.14
C LYS A 230 -18.51 9.15 -8.40
N TYR A 231 -17.87 9.09 -9.56
CA TYR A 231 -16.61 9.81 -9.84
C TYR A 231 -16.68 10.76 -11.04
N GLY A 232 -17.74 10.72 -11.85
CA GLY A 232 -17.89 11.51 -13.06
C GLY A 232 -16.86 11.14 -14.14
N ILE A 233 -16.34 9.92 -14.13
CA ILE A 233 -15.37 9.41 -15.12
C ILE A 233 -16.06 8.62 -16.23
N THR A 234 -15.42 8.56 -17.37
CA THR A 234 -15.82 7.77 -18.55
C THR A 234 -14.72 6.74 -18.88
N GLU A 235 -15.01 5.79 -19.75
CA GLU A 235 -14.02 4.77 -20.13
C GLU A 235 -12.74 5.39 -20.71
N SER A 236 -12.84 6.50 -21.45
CA SER A 236 -11.68 7.20 -22.01
C SER A 236 -10.76 7.83 -20.95
N ASP A 237 -11.26 8.10 -19.77
CA ASP A 237 -10.47 8.71 -18.69
C ASP A 237 -9.49 7.72 -18.04
N PHE A 238 -9.67 6.40 -18.26
CA PHE A 238 -8.69 5.40 -17.81
C PHE A 238 -7.32 5.56 -18.46
N ALA A 239 -7.24 6.13 -19.67
CA ALA A 239 -5.97 6.36 -20.35
C ALA A 239 -5.02 7.30 -19.58
N SER A 240 -5.56 8.16 -18.73
CA SER A 240 -4.83 9.11 -17.87
C SER A 240 -4.96 8.78 -16.37
N ALA A 241 -5.46 7.59 -16.05
CA ALA A 241 -5.63 7.12 -14.70
C ALA A 241 -4.34 6.51 -14.14
N GLU A 242 -4.08 6.76 -12.88
CA GLU A 242 -3.13 6.07 -12.04
C GLU A 242 -3.94 5.37 -10.95
N LEU A 243 -4.31 4.12 -11.20
CA LEU A 243 -5.18 3.32 -10.33
C LEU A 243 -4.49 2.01 -9.97
N GLU A 244 -4.38 1.77 -8.68
CA GLU A 244 -3.63 0.71 -8.05
C GLU A 244 -4.55 -0.17 -7.21
N ALA A 245 -4.56 -1.48 -7.48
CA ALA A 245 -5.23 -2.44 -6.63
C ALA A 245 -4.25 -2.96 -5.57
N VAL A 246 -4.68 -2.88 -4.33
CA VAL A 246 -3.91 -3.26 -3.14
C VAL A 246 -4.79 -4.10 -2.19
N PRO A 247 -4.20 -4.91 -1.29
CA PRO A 247 -4.97 -5.65 -0.29
C PRO A 247 -5.87 -4.73 0.54
N ALA A 248 -7.13 -5.13 0.72
CA ALA A 248 -8.13 -4.34 1.44
C ALA A 248 -7.97 -4.43 2.97
N ALA A 249 -7.32 -5.49 3.48
CA ALA A 249 -7.13 -5.69 4.90
C ALA A 249 -6.36 -4.55 5.56
N ASP A 250 -6.78 -4.16 6.74
CA ASP A 250 -6.06 -3.22 7.59
C ASP A 250 -4.88 -3.88 8.30
N ALA A 251 -3.98 -3.07 8.84
CA ALA A 251 -2.93 -3.55 9.72
C ALA A 251 -3.55 -4.08 11.02
N VAL A 252 -3.14 -5.27 11.45
CA VAL A 252 -3.70 -5.96 12.61
C VAL A 252 -2.60 -6.55 13.48
N ASP A 253 -2.95 -6.81 14.74
CA ASP A 253 -2.09 -7.58 15.62
C ASP A 253 -2.15 -9.07 15.26
N ILE A 254 -1.00 -9.73 15.28
CA ILE A 254 -0.81 -11.15 14.96
C ILE A 254 -0.27 -11.88 16.19
N GLY A 255 -0.72 -13.11 16.33
CA GLY A 255 -0.43 -13.97 17.47
C GLY A 255 -1.53 -13.90 18.55
N ILE A 256 -1.58 -14.90 19.41
CA ILE A 256 -2.57 -14.95 20.52
C ILE A 256 -2.29 -13.83 21.53
N ASP A 257 -1.05 -13.46 21.67
CA ASP A 257 -0.55 -12.39 22.54
C ASP A 257 -0.53 -11.00 21.88
N GLY A 258 -0.86 -10.93 20.57
CA GLY A 258 -0.85 -9.68 19.80
C GLY A 258 0.53 -9.04 19.63
N SER A 259 1.60 -9.80 19.80
CA SER A 259 2.97 -9.25 19.86
C SER A 259 3.60 -8.91 18.51
N MET A 260 2.90 -9.14 17.39
CA MET A 260 3.39 -8.89 16.04
C MET A 260 2.37 -8.08 15.24
N ILE A 261 2.84 -7.32 14.26
CA ILE A 261 1.98 -6.57 13.33
C ILE A 261 1.94 -7.30 12.00
N GLY A 262 0.74 -7.61 11.52
CA GLY A 262 0.48 -8.13 10.18
C GLY A 262 -0.12 -7.03 9.30
N SER A 263 0.51 -6.76 8.16
CA SER A 263 0.01 -5.78 7.20
C SER A 263 0.60 -6.00 5.82
N TYR A 264 -0.08 -5.47 4.81
CA TYR A 264 0.50 -5.20 3.52
C TYR A 264 1.43 -3.98 3.59
N GLY A 265 2.60 -4.07 2.95
CA GLY A 265 3.47 -2.92 2.73
C GLY A 265 4.48 -2.63 3.84
N HIS A 266 4.81 -3.58 4.71
CA HIS A 266 5.95 -3.46 5.61
C HIS A 266 7.24 -3.18 4.85
N ASP A 267 7.44 -3.86 3.73
CA ASP A 267 8.51 -3.65 2.77
C ASP A 267 8.05 -2.62 1.72
N ASP A 268 8.61 -1.37 1.69
CA ASP A 268 9.66 -0.89 2.59
C ASP A 268 9.18 0.27 3.49
N ARG A 269 7.87 0.37 3.74
CA ARG A 269 7.25 1.47 4.51
C ARG A 269 7.70 1.52 5.96
N VAL A 270 8.23 0.43 6.50
CA VAL A 270 8.81 0.45 7.85
C VAL A 270 9.97 1.45 7.91
N GLY A 271 10.87 1.45 6.91
CA GLY A 271 11.95 2.43 6.83
C GLY A 271 11.48 3.85 6.53
N GLY A 272 10.34 4.00 5.84
CA GLY A 272 9.76 5.31 5.56
C GLY A 272 9.00 5.91 6.74
N TYR A 273 8.56 5.10 7.70
CA TYR A 273 7.87 5.55 8.91
C TYR A 273 8.84 5.87 10.04
N ALA A 274 9.92 5.07 10.22
CA ALA A 274 10.92 5.24 11.25
C ALA A 274 11.76 6.50 11.06
#